data_7d0d8de35ebb999250b59330c1ea9a47
#
_entry.id   7d0d8de35ebb999250b59330c1ea9a47
#
_cell.length_a   1.000
_cell.length_b   1.000
_cell.length_c   1.000
_cell.angle_alpha   90.00
_cell.angle_beta   90.00
_cell.angle_gamma   90.00
#
_symmetry.space_group_name_H-M   'P 1'
#
loop_
_entity.id
_entity.type
_entity.pdbx_description
1 polymer ?
#
loop_
_entity_poly.entity_id
_entity_poly.type
_entity_poly.pdbx_seq_one_letter_code
_entity_poly.pdbx_strand_id
1 'polypeptide(L)'
;MSNYANLPAPTPEGGLNRYMQDIRKFPMLEPEEEYMLAKAWVDRGDGKAAHKLVTSHLRLAAKIAMGYRGYGLPQAEIISEANVGLMQAVKRFDPEKGFRLATYAMWWIRASIQEYVLRSWSLV
;
A
#
# COMPACT_ATOMS: atom_id res chain seq x y z
N MET A 1 18.17 0.78 6.30
CA MET A 1 17.68 1.88 5.50
C MET A 1 16.43 1.47 4.72
N SER A 2 15.40 2.24 4.83
CA SER A 2 14.15 1.92 4.15
C SER A 2 14.20 2.37 2.68
N ASN A 3 13.69 1.52 1.78
CA ASN A 3 13.54 1.88 0.38
C ASN A 3 12.21 2.57 0.10
N TYR A 4 11.45 2.89 1.14
CA TYR A 4 10.14 3.52 0.98
C TYR A 4 10.23 4.92 0.39
N ALA A 5 11.40 5.57 0.52
CA ALA A 5 11.59 6.91 -0.04
C ALA A 5 11.47 6.93 -1.57
N ASN A 6 11.66 5.76 -2.21
CA ASN A 6 11.61 5.65 -3.67
C ASN A 6 10.26 5.19 -4.19
N LEU A 7 9.24 5.15 -3.34
CA LEU A 7 7.92 4.75 -3.79
C LEU A 7 7.25 5.88 -4.57
N PRO A 8 6.55 5.54 -5.65
CA PRO A 8 5.77 6.56 -6.34
C PRO A 8 4.65 7.06 -5.44
N ALA A 9 4.31 8.34 -5.57
CA ALA A 9 3.26 8.96 -4.81
C ALA A 9 2.46 9.87 -5.73
N PRO A 10 1.13 9.98 -5.53
CA PRO A 10 0.35 10.94 -6.29
C PRO A 10 0.72 12.35 -5.88
N THR A 11 0.91 13.23 -6.86
CA THR A 11 1.23 14.62 -6.62
C THR A 11 0.26 15.51 -7.38
N PRO A 12 0.03 16.73 -6.91
CA PRO A 12 -0.82 17.64 -7.66
C PRO A 12 -0.26 17.93 -9.06
N GLU A 13 1.07 18.02 -9.17
CA GLU A 13 1.72 18.33 -10.44
C GLU A 13 1.61 17.20 -11.44
N GLY A 14 1.79 15.96 -10.96
CA GLY A 14 1.78 14.79 -11.84
C GLY A 14 0.40 14.26 -12.14
N GLY A 15 -0.55 14.52 -11.26
CA GLY A 15 -1.91 14.04 -11.41
C GLY A 15 -2.06 12.57 -11.11
N LEU A 16 -3.32 12.14 -10.98
CA LEU A 16 -3.64 10.76 -10.65
C LEU A 16 -3.42 9.82 -11.82
N ASN A 17 -3.66 10.30 -13.06
CA ASN A 17 -3.47 9.44 -14.22
C ASN A 17 -2.04 8.97 -14.36
N ARG A 18 -1.09 9.87 -14.12
CA ARG A 18 0.32 9.50 -14.17
C ARG A 18 0.67 8.52 -13.08
N TYR A 19 0.16 8.75 -11.88
CA TYR A 19 0.38 7.82 -10.78
C TYR A 19 -0.14 6.44 -11.13
N MET A 20 -1.35 6.36 -11.67
CA MET A 20 -1.94 5.07 -12.05
C MET A 20 -1.11 4.36 -13.12
N GLN A 21 -0.54 5.11 -14.06
CA GLN A 21 0.35 4.52 -15.05
C GLN A 21 1.64 4.00 -14.41
N ASP A 22 2.19 4.76 -13.48
CA ASP A 22 3.46 4.40 -12.86
C ASP A 22 3.33 3.12 -12.04
N ILE A 23 2.25 2.97 -11.28
CA ILE A 23 2.12 1.80 -10.42
C ILE A 23 1.84 0.53 -11.21
N ARG A 24 1.35 0.65 -12.44
CA ARG A 24 1.12 -0.52 -13.29
C ARG A 24 2.41 -1.18 -13.76
N LYS A 25 3.53 -0.48 -13.66
CA LYS A 25 4.81 -1.01 -14.08
C LYS A 25 5.34 -2.09 -13.13
N PHE A 26 4.86 -2.12 -11.91
CA PHE A 26 5.32 -3.10 -10.93
C PHE A 26 4.54 -4.40 -11.12
N PRO A 27 5.24 -5.53 -11.33
CA PRO A 27 4.55 -6.79 -11.56
C PRO A 27 3.92 -7.33 -10.30
N MET A 28 2.86 -8.10 -10.49
CA MET A 28 2.27 -8.84 -9.39
C MET A 28 3.14 -10.04 -9.07
N LEU A 29 3.10 -10.48 -7.82
CA LEU A 29 3.97 -11.55 -7.35
C LEU A 29 3.21 -12.88 -7.33
N GLU A 30 3.91 -13.94 -7.72
CA GLU A 30 3.40 -15.29 -7.52
C GLU A 30 3.53 -15.67 -6.04
N PRO A 31 2.71 -16.62 -5.56
CA PRO A 31 2.73 -16.95 -4.14
C PRO A 31 4.09 -17.34 -3.61
N GLU A 32 4.87 -18.07 -4.38
CA GLU A 32 6.21 -18.51 -3.94
C GLU A 32 7.16 -17.33 -3.81
N GLU A 33 7.12 -16.42 -4.76
CA GLU A 33 7.97 -15.23 -4.70
C GLU A 33 7.57 -14.33 -3.54
N GLU A 34 6.28 -14.15 -3.33
CA GLU A 34 5.80 -13.36 -2.21
C GLU A 34 6.27 -13.95 -0.89
N TYR A 35 6.17 -15.26 -0.73
CA TYR A 35 6.62 -15.93 0.48
C TYR A 35 8.11 -15.70 0.71
N MET A 36 8.92 -15.87 -0.34
CA MET A 36 10.37 -15.69 -0.23
C MET A 36 10.73 -14.27 0.17
N LEU A 37 10.06 -13.29 -0.43
CA LEU A 37 10.32 -11.89 -0.10
C LEU A 37 9.88 -11.56 1.33
N ALA A 38 8.74 -12.09 1.74
CA ALA A 38 8.26 -11.85 3.10
C ALA A 38 9.19 -12.49 4.12
N LYS A 39 9.71 -13.68 3.85
CA LYS A 39 10.69 -14.32 4.72
C LYS A 39 11.97 -13.50 4.80
N ALA A 40 12.43 -12.98 3.66
CA ALA A 40 13.64 -12.16 3.65
C ALA A 40 13.46 -10.92 4.51
N TRP A 41 12.29 -10.32 4.44
CA TRP A 41 11.98 -9.14 5.25
C TRP A 41 11.92 -9.48 6.74
N VAL A 42 11.17 -10.54 7.10
CA VAL A 42 10.98 -10.90 8.50
C VAL A 42 12.30 -11.39 9.14
N ASP A 43 13.02 -12.24 8.42
CA ASP A 43 14.19 -12.90 9.00
C ASP A 43 15.44 -12.05 8.97
N ARG A 44 15.61 -11.21 7.94
CA ARG A 44 16.85 -10.48 7.73
C ARG A 44 16.68 -8.97 7.65
N GLY A 45 15.43 -8.48 7.74
CA GLY A 45 15.19 -7.04 7.61
C GLY A 45 15.55 -6.52 6.21
N ASP A 46 15.36 -7.34 5.18
CA ASP A 46 15.74 -7.00 3.81
C ASP A 46 14.80 -5.93 3.27
N GLY A 47 15.28 -4.67 3.26
CA GLY A 47 14.46 -3.54 2.82
C GLY A 47 14.09 -3.59 1.35
N LYS A 48 14.93 -4.21 0.50
CA LYS A 48 14.58 -4.36 -0.91
C LYS A 48 13.41 -5.33 -1.08
N ALA A 49 13.38 -6.38 -0.26
CA ALA A 49 12.26 -7.30 -0.27
C ALA A 49 10.98 -6.61 0.16
N ALA A 50 11.05 -5.82 1.24
CA ALA A 50 9.88 -5.07 1.70
C ALA A 50 9.40 -4.09 0.64
N HIS A 51 10.32 -3.40 -0.03
CA HIS A 51 9.98 -2.47 -1.10
C HIS A 51 9.23 -3.18 -2.22
N LYS A 52 9.70 -4.35 -2.61
CA LYS A 52 9.05 -5.11 -3.68
C LYS A 52 7.67 -5.60 -3.28
N LEU A 53 7.51 -5.98 -2.01
CA LEU A 53 6.19 -6.36 -1.50
C LEU A 53 5.23 -5.18 -1.56
N VAL A 54 5.68 -3.97 -1.19
CA VAL A 54 4.83 -2.78 -1.26
C VAL A 54 4.49 -2.45 -2.70
N THR A 55 5.49 -2.37 -3.58
CA THR A 55 5.23 -1.92 -4.96
C THR A 55 4.31 -2.84 -5.72
N SER A 56 4.40 -4.15 -5.44
CA SER A 56 3.53 -5.10 -6.12
C SER A 56 2.07 -5.01 -5.66
N HIS A 57 1.80 -4.26 -4.60
CA HIS A 57 0.44 -4.11 -4.06
C HIS A 57 -0.08 -2.67 -4.13
N LEU A 58 0.66 -1.76 -4.80
CA LEU A 58 0.20 -0.37 -4.92
C LEU A 58 -1.11 -0.27 -5.69
N ARG A 59 -1.31 -1.15 -6.67
CA ARG A 59 -2.57 -1.16 -7.42
C ARG A 59 -3.74 -1.56 -6.54
N LEU A 60 -3.52 -2.50 -5.64
CA LEU A 60 -4.58 -2.90 -4.70
C LEU A 60 -4.95 -1.72 -3.80
N ALA A 61 -3.95 -1.01 -3.27
CA ALA A 61 -4.21 0.14 -2.41
C ALA A 61 -4.98 1.22 -3.16
N ALA A 62 -4.58 1.51 -4.40
CA ALA A 62 -5.26 2.51 -5.21
C ALA A 62 -6.71 2.10 -5.51
N LYS A 63 -6.93 0.83 -5.80
CA LYS A 63 -8.28 0.33 -6.08
C LYS A 63 -9.19 0.50 -4.87
N ILE A 64 -8.69 0.17 -3.69
CA ILE A 64 -9.49 0.34 -2.47
C ILE A 64 -9.75 1.82 -2.23
N ALA A 65 -8.73 2.67 -2.41
CA ALA A 65 -8.88 4.11 -2.23
C ALA A 65 -9.95 4.70 -3.15
N MET A 66 -10.07 4.19 -4.37
CA MET A 66 -11.08 4.67 -5.31
C MET A 66 -12.50 4.46 -4.80
N GLY A 67 -12.71 3.47 -3.95
CA GLY A 67 -14.01 3.25 -3.33
C GLY A 67 -14.42 4.34 -2.35
N TYR A 68 -13.49 5.21 -1.97
CA TYR A 68 -13.76 6.30 -1.03
C TYR A 68 -13.82 7.67 -1.71
N ARG A 69 -13.90 7.72 -3.03
CA ARG A 69 -13.83 8.99 -3.76
C ARG A 69 -15.03 9.90 -3.51
N GLY A 70 -16.11 9.34 -2.99
CA GLY A 70 -17.31 10.14 -2.71
C GLY A 70 -17.35 10.81 -1.34
N TYR A 71 -16.25 10.76 -0.60
CA TYR A 71 -16.26 11.22 0.79
C TYR A 71 -15.84 12.69 0.93
N GLY A 72 -15.62 13.40 -0.17
CA GLY A 72 -15.31 14.83 -0.12
C GLY A 72 -13.88 15.16 0.25
N LEU A 73 -12.97 14.20 0.15
CA LEU A 73 -11.56 14.41 0.47
C LEU A 73 -10.71 14.27 -0.78
N PRO A 74 -9.53 14.91 -0.81
CA PRO A 74 -8.66 14.82 -1.99
C PRO A 74 -8.25 13.37 -2.26
N GLN A 75 -8.44 12.93 -3.49
CA GLN A 75 -8.18 11.53 -3.84
C GLN A 75 -6.71 11.16 -3.65
N ALA A 76 -5.80 12.10 -3.95
CA ALA A 76 -4.37 11.83 -3.77
C ALA A 76 -4.04 11.56 -2.30
N GLU A 77 -4.72 12.24 -1.38
CA GLU A 77 -4.48 12.02 0.04
C GLU A 77 -5.07 10.70 0.51
N ILE A 78 -6.21 10.32 -0.04
CA ILE A 78 -6.79 9.01 0.28
C ILE A 78 -5.84 7.90 -0.18
N ILE A 79 -5.28 8.03 -1.36
CA ILE A 79 -4.32 7.05 -1.87
C ILE A 79 -3.07 7.00 -0.97
N SER A 80 -2.59 8.17 -0.54
CA SER A 80 -1.44 8.20 0.36
C SER A 80 -1.72 7.48 1.67
N GLU A 81 -2.92 7.66 2.22
CA GLU A 81 -3.30 6.95 3.44
C GLU A 81 -3.45 5.45 3.18
N ALA A 82 -3.97 5.09 2.01
CA ALA A 82 -4.04 3.68 1.64
C ALA A 82 -2.64 3.06 1.62
N ASN A 83 -1.68 3.79 1.08
CA ASN A 83 -0.29 3.30 1.01
C ASN A 83 0.33 3.19 2.40
N VAL A 84 0.00 4.10 3.32
CA VAL A 84 0.44 3.98 4.72
C VAL A 84 -0.08 2.68 5.31
N GLY A 85 -1.35 2.37 5.09
CA GLY A 85 -1.92 1.11 5.56
C GLY A 85 -1.23 -0.10 4.95
N LEU A 86 -0.95 -0.04 3.65
CA LEU A 86 -0.23 -1.10 2.97
C LEU A 86 1.15 -1.33 3.59
N MET A 87 1.88 -0.25 3.87
CA MET A 87 3.20 -0.38 4.48
C MET A 87 3.12 -0.99 5.88
N GLN A 88 2.08 -0.65 6.64
CA GLN A 88 1.87 -1.29 7.94
C GLN A 88 1.63 -2.79 7.79
N ALA A 89 0.85 -3.17 6.78
CA ALA A 89 0.61 -4.59 6.52
C ALA A 89 1.90 -5.32 6.22
N VAL A 90 2.75 -4.74 5.37
CA VAL A 90 4.02 -5.38 5.01
C VAL A 90 4.90 -5.54 6.25
N LYS A 91 4.95 -4.52 7.11
CA LYS A 91 5.77 -4.59 8.32
C LYS A 91 5.33 -5.71 9.26
N ARG A 92 4.05 -6.02 9.29
CA ARG A 92 3.48 -6.94 10.28
C ARG A 92 3.08 -8.28 9.70
N PHE A 93 3.25 -8.47 8.40
CA PHE A 93 2.82 -9.68 7.74
C PHE A 93 3.65 -10.88 8.19
N ASP A 94 2.95 -11.96 8.55
CA ASP A 94 3.58 -13.22 8.90
C ASP A 94 3.34 -14.21 7.76
N PRO A 95 4.38 -14.53 6.97
CA PRO A 95 4.19 -15.42 5.81
C PRO A 95 3.85 -16.86 6.20
N GLU A 96 4.03 -17.20 7.49
CA GLU A 96 3.74 -18.57 7.93
C GLU A 96 2.26 -18.79 8.26
N LYS A 97 1.44 -17.74 8.19
CA LYS A 97 0.02 -17.88 8.55
C LYS A 97 -0.84 -18.50 7.45
N GLY A 98 -0.29 -18.66 6.25
CA GLY A 98 -0.98 -19.41 5.21
C GLY A 98 -1.92 -18.62 4.31
N PHE A 99 -1.97 -17.29 4.43
CA PHE A 99 -2.76 -16.46 3.51
C PHE A 99 -1.85 -15.47 2.79
N ARG A 100 -2.39 -14.92 1.71
CA ARG A 100 -1.65 -13.98 0.88
C ARG A 100 -1.58 -12.61 1.53
N LEU A 101 -0.50 -11.88 1.20
CA LEU A 101 -0.34 -10.52 1.70
C LEU A 101 -1.52 -9.64 1.32
N ALA A 102 -2.06 -9.79 0.10
CA ALA A 102 -3.17 -8.97 -0.34
C ALA A 102 -4.37 -9.08 0.61
N THR A 103 -4.68 -10.27 1.09
CA THR A 103 -5.79 -10.49 1.99
C THR A 103 -5.59 -9.74 3.31
N TYR A 104 -4.39 -9.83 3.85
CA TYR A 104 -4.05 -9.16 5.10
C TYR A 104 -4.00 -7.64 4.91
N ALA A 105 -3.44 -7.19 3.78
CA ALA A 105 -3.26 -5.78 3.52
C ALA A 105 -4.61 -5.05 3.37
N MET A 106 -5.62 -5.72 2.86
CA MET A 106 -6.93 -5.07 2.69
C MET A 106 -7.46 -4.51 4.00
N TRP A 107 -7.27 -5.23 5.11
CA TRP A 107 -7.69 -4.75 6.42
C TRP A 107 -6.95 -3.49 6.81
N TRP A 108 -5.63 -3.49 6.65
CA TRP A 108 -4.80 -2.35 7.02
C TRP A 108 -5.09 -1.13 6.16
N ILE A 109 -5.28 -1.36 4.86
CA ILE A 109 -5.56 -0.27 3.93
C ILE A 109 -6.88 0.40 4.28
N ARG A 110 -7.93 -0.40 4.46
CA ARG A 110 -9.24 0.16 4.81
C ARG A 110 -9.22 0.87 6.15
N ALA A 111 -8.57 0.27 7.14
CA ALA A 111 -8.48 0.89 8.46
C ALA A 111 -7.79 2.24 8.39
N SER A 112 -6.69 2.32 7.63
CA SER A 112 -5.95 3.56 7.50
C SER A 112 -6.77 4.64 6.81
N ILE A 113 -7.48 4.28 5.74
CA ILE A 113 -8.33 5.26 5.04
C ILE A 113 -9.47 5.72 5.94
N GLN A 114 -10.12 4.79 6.62
CA GLN A 114 -11.26 5.14 7.47
C GLN A 114 -10.85 6.03 8.63
N GLU A 115 -9.69 5.77 9.20
CA GLU A 115 -9.16 6.64 10.24
C GLU A 115 -8.91 8.04 9.73
N TYR A 116 -8.34 8.15 8.54
CA TYR A 116 -8.12 9.44 7.91
C TYR A 116 -9.44 10.18 7.65
N VAL A 117 -10.44 9.48 7.13
CA VAL A 117 -11.75 10.08 6.87
C VAL A 117 -12.38 10.62 8.16
N LEU A 118 -12.39 9.80 9.21
CA LEU A 118 -12.98 10.21 10.48
C LEU A 118 -12.25 11.39 11.10
N ARG A 119 -10.92 11.37 11.03
CA ARG A 119 -10.10 12.46 11.54
C ARG A 119 -10.40 13.77 10.82
N SER A 120 -10.53 13.69 9.50
CA SER A 120 -10.81 14.88 8.69
C SER A 120 -12.18 15.45 8.99
N TRP A 121 -13.17 14.60 9.20
CA TRP A 121 -14.53 15.08 9.51
C TRP A 121 -14.61 15.67 10.91
N SER A 122 -13.86 15.16 11.86
CA SER A 122 -13.94 15.62 13.24
C SER A 122 -13.24 16.95 13.48
N LEU A 123 -12.50 17.45 12.50
CA LEU A 123 -11.86 18.76 12.60
C LEU A 123 -12.79 19.91 12.26
N VAL A 124 -13.99 19.63 11.84
CA VAL A 124 -14.97 20.65 11.44
C VAL A 124 -15.62 21.34 12.63
#